data_1772b8d23861bfc9034bda067bfdaae3
#
_entry.id   1772b8d23861bfc9034bda067bfdaae3
#
_cell.length_a   1.000
_cell.length_b   1.000
_cell.length_c   1.000
_cell.angle_alpha   90.00
_cell.angle_beta   90.00
_cell.angle_gamma   90.00
#
_symmetry.space_group_name_H-M   'P 1'
#
loop_
_entity.id
_entity.type
_entity.pdbx_description
1 polymer ?
#
loop_
_entity_poly.entity_id
_entity_poly.type
_entity_poly.pdbx_seq_one_letter_code
_entity_poly.pdbx_strand_id
1 'polypeptide(L)'
;MIVAAIMLLITYKLKQPMLIGYIIAGMVIGPYTPPFSLIRNIETVNVFAELGIIMLLFVIGTEFPIAKLRSVGRISVIIALPESLGTLLIVYFVAQTLGFSFFDSMFLALAMSITSTVVTVRILEELGMIKDKSTTLLLGIIIVEDIVAISALAVLQSIAVSPAGEVSILQISISISIVGAFIASILILGSKFIPNVIDKIGKSNDY
;
A
#
# COMPACT_ATOMS: atom_id res chain seq x y z
N MET A 1 -6.16 -2.19 24.53
CA MET A 1 -7.58 -1.85 24.26
C MET A 1 -8.01 -0.54 24.96
N ILE A 2 -7.87 -0.38 26.28
CA ILE A 2 -8.32 0.81 27.03
C ILE A 2 -7.70 2.12 26.49
N VAL A 3 -6.38 2.16 26.29
CA VAL A 3 -5.69 3.35 25.78
C VAL A 3 -6.18 3.69 24.36
N ALA A 4 -6.36 2.67 23.49
CA ALA A 4 -6.92 2.88 22.16
C ALA A 4 -8.33 3.47 22.22
N ALA A 5 -9.21 2.97 23.12
CA ALA A 5 -10.56 3.51 23.29
C ALA A 5 -10.55 4.97 23.78
N ILE A 6 -9.65 5.31 24.71
CA ILE A 6 -9.50 6.70 25.20
C ILE A 6 -9.04 7.62 24.05
N MET A 7 -8.04 7.20 23.27
CA MET A 7 -7.53 8.00 22.15
C MET A 7 -8.57 8.15 21.04
N LEU A 8 -9.38 7.13 20.77
CA LEU A 8 -10.52 7.24 19.85
C LEU A 8 -11.55 8.25 20.31
N LEU A 9 -11.89 8.27 21.62
CA LEU A 9 -12.82 9.26 22.16
C LEU A 9 -12.26 10.69 22.04
N ILE A 10 -10.96 10.85 22.23
CA ILE A 10 -10.29 12.15 22.09
C ILE A 10 -10.33 12.60 20.62
N THR A 11 -9.93 11.74 19.68
CA THR A 11 -9.93 12.08 18.25
C THR A 11 -11.34 12.33 17.73
N TYR A 12 -12.33 11.56 18.17
CA TYR A 12 -13.74 11.80 17.86
C TYR A 12 -14.22 13.19 18.32
N LYS A 13 -13.91 13.58 19.58
CA LYS A 13 -14.23 14.92 20.10
C LYS A 13 -13.52 16.03 19.34
N LEU A 14 -12.31 15.79 18.88
CA LEU A 14 -11.51 16.74 18.08
C LEU A 14 -11.90 16.75 16.61
N LYS A 15 -12.90 15.96 16.18
CA LYS A 15 -13.32 15.79 14.79
C LYS A 15 -12.15 15.39 13.88
N GLN A 16 -11.24 14.56 14.38
CA GLN A 16 -10.11 14.02 13.62
C GLN A 16 -10.39 12.57 13.22
N PRO A 17 -9.80 12.07 12.12
CA PRO A 17 -9.92 10.68 11.70
C PRO A 17 -9.52 9.72 12.83
N MET A 18 -10.28 8.64 13.02
CA MET A 18 -10.03 7.64 14.08
C MET A 18 -8.65 6.99 13.96
N LEU A 19 -8.12 6.93 12.74
CA LEU A 19 -6.77 6.41 12.47
C LEU A 19 -5.70 7.14 13.28
N ILE A 20 -5.80 8.46 13.42
CA ILE A 20 -4.86 9.27 14.22
C ILE A 20 -4.90 8.81 15.69
N GLY A 21 -6.08 8.50 16.22
CA GLY A 21 -6.23 7.97 17.58
C GLY A 21 -5.53 6.64 17.77
N TYR A 22 -5.62 5.74 16.81
CA TYR A 22 -4.92 4.45 16.85
C TYR A 22 -3.40 4.62 16.80
N ILE A 23 -2.90 5.50 15.93
CA ILE A 23 -1.46 5.79 15.83
C ILE A 23 -0.93 6.35 17.15
N ILE A 24 -1.60 7.37 17.72
CA ILE A 24 -1.19 7.96 18.99
C ILE A 24 -1.26 6.93 20.12
N ALA A 25 -2.33 6.11 20.17
CA ALA A 25 -2.44 5.04 21.15
C ALA A 25 -1.25 4.07 21.04
N GLY A 26 -0.90 3.65 19.82
CA GLY A 26 0.25 2.78 19.57
C GLY A 26 1.57 3.41 20.00
N MET A 27 1.76 4.71 19.77
CA MET A 27 2.94 5.43 20.21
C MET A 27 3.03 5.49 21.74
N VAL A 28 1.92 5.74 22.43
CA VAL A 28 1.90 5.87 23.92
C VAL A 28 2.21 4.55 24.62
N ILE A 29 1.67 3.42 24.13
CA ILE A 29 1.84 2.10 24.77
C ILE A 29 2.92 1.24 24.12
N GLY A 30 3.54 1.73 23.06
CA GLY A 30 4.53 1.04 22.27
C GLY A 30 5.80 0.66 23.05
N PRO A 31 6.60 -0.27 22.52
CA PRO A 31 7.76 -0.80 23.23
C PRO A 31 8.89 0.22 23.41
N TYR A 32 8.89 1.29 22.60
CA TYR A 32 9.94 2.32 22.60
C TYR A 32 9.57 3.59 23.36
N THR A 33 8.45 3.62 24.07
CA THR A 33 7.97 4.81 24.79
C THR A 33 8.04 4.63 26.30
N PRO A 34 9.16 5.01 26.96
CA PRO A 34 9.25 5.00 28.42
C PRO A 34 8.35 6.10 29.02
N PRO A 35 7.78 5.89 30.23
CA PRO A 35 7.85 4.71 31.08
C PRO A 35 6.76 3.66 30.79
N PHE A 36 5.87 3.90 29.81
CA PHE A 36 4.64 3.13 29.61
C PHE A 36 4.75 2.05 28.54
N SER A 37 5.94 1.47 28.30
CA SER A 37 6.12 0.35 27.36
C SER A 37 5.32 -0.89 27.80
N LEU A 38 4.00 -0.84 27.58
CA LEU A 38 3.07 -1.91 27.96
C LEU A 38 3.12 -3.10 27.00
N ILE A 39 3.53 -2.84 25.76
CA ILE A 39 3.65 -3.87 24.72
C ILE A 39 5.11 -4.31 24.68
N ARG A 40 5.39 -5.54 25.15
CA ARG A 40 6.73 -6.13 25.17
C ARG A 40 6.98 -7.11 24.03
N ASN A 41 5.92 -7.74 23.52
CA ASN A 41 6.01 -8.74 22.46
C ASN A 41 5.59 -8.11 21.13
N ILE A 42 6.58 -7.61 20.38
CA ILE A 42 6.38 -6.99 19.06
C ILE A 42 5.94 -8.02 18.03
N GLU A 43 6.44 -9.27 18.12
CA GLU A 43 6.12 -10.34 17.19
C GLU A 43 4.61 -10.64 17.19
N THR A 44 4.01 -10.75 18.36
CA THR A 44 2.55 -10.96 18.50
C THR A 44 1.78 -9.78 17.87
N VAL A 45 2.24 -8.54 18.09
CA VAL A 45 1.59 -7.35 17.49
C VAL A 45 1.67 -7.40 15.97
N ASN A 46 2.83 -7.76 15.42
CA ASN A 46 3.01 -7.86 13.97
C ASN A 46 2.08 -8.90 13.35
N VAL A 47 1.93 -10.09 13.96
CA VAL A 47 1.00 -11.11 13.47
C VAL A 47 -0.44 -10.58 13.42
N PHE A 48 -0.90 -9.90 14.49
CA PHE A 48 -2.24 -9.30 14.47
C PHE A 48 -2.37 -8.15 13.47
N ALA A 49 -1.32 -7.34 13.28
CA ALA A 49 -1.31 -6.27 12.29
C ALA A 49 -1.41 -6.84 10.87
N GLU A 50 -0.63 -7.87 10.54
CA GLU A 50 -0.69 -8.55 9.25
C GLU A 50 -2.07 -9.14 8.97
N LEU A 51 -2.65 -9.85 9.93
CA LEU A 51 -4.01 -10.38 9.83
C LEU A 51 -5.04 -9.25 9.62
N GLY A 52 -4.90 -8.14 10.36
CA GLY A 52 -5.77 -6.97 10.22
C GLY A 52 -5.69 -6.36 8.83
N ILE A 53 -4.48 -6.20 8.27
CA ILE A 53 -4.27 -5.69 6.92
C ILE A 53 -4.88 -6.63 5.87
N ILE A 54 -4.65 -7.94 5.99
CA ILE A 54 -5.21 -8.94 5.06
C ILE A 54 -6.75 -8.87 5.08
N MET A 55 -7.36 -8.83 6.25
CA MET A 55 -8.81 -8.74 6.40
C MET A 55 -9.35 -7.43 5.82
N LEU A 56 -8.70 -6.31 6.09
CA LEU A 56 -9.10 -5.00 5.56
C LEU A 56 -9.04 -5.00 4.03
N LEU A 57 -7.93 -5.45 3.45
CA LEU A 57 -7.77 -5.52 2.00
C LEU A 57 -8.77 -6.48 1.35
N PHE A 58 -9.11 -7.59 2.03
CA PHE A 58 -10.14 -8.51 1.56
C PHE A 58 -11.52 -7.83 1.52
N VAL A 59 -11.94 -7.16 2.59
CA VAL A 59 -13.22 -6.43 2.65
C VAL A 59 -13.29 -5.38 1.53
N ILE A 60 -12.25 -4.55 1.40
CA ILE A 60 -12.15 -3.56 0.33
C ILE A 60 -12.25 -4.22 -1.05
N GLY A 61 -11.53 -5.32 -1.25
CA GLY A 61 -11.54 -6.07 -2.51
C GLY A 61 -12.93 -6.59 -2.87
N THR A 62 -13.76 -6.99 -1.88
CA THR A 62 -15.13 -7.45 -2.12
C THR A 62 -16.10 -6.32 -2.43
N GLU A 63 -15.86 -5.14 -1.89
CA GLU A 63 -16.72 -3.96 -2.14
C GLU A 63 -16.37 -3.26 -3.46
N PHE A 64 -15.19 -3.53 -4.03
CA PHE A 64 -14.67 -2.82 -5.18
C PHE A 64 -14.95 -3.56 -6.51
N PRO A 65 -15.86 -3.05 -7.36
CA PRO A 65 -16.14 -3.70 -8.64
C PRO A 65 -14.97 -3.48 -9.62
N ILE A 66 -14.30 -4.55 -10.02
CA ILE A 66 -13.18 -4.56 -11.00
C ILE A 66 -13.57 -3.84 -12.31
N ALA A 67 -14.84 -3.92 -12.70
CA ALA A 67 -15.36 -3.22 -13.88
C ALA A 67 -15.23 -1.68 -13.78
N LYS A 68 -15.40 -1.10 -12.58
CA LYS A 68 -15.19 0.34 -12.37
C LYS A 68 -13.72 0.73 -12.47
N LEU A 69 -12.83 -0.11 -11.93
CA LEU A 69 -11.38 0.11 -12.04
C LEU A 69 -10.92 0.11 -13.50
N ARG A 70 -11.45 -0.81 -14.32
CA ARG A 70 -11.17 -0.84 -15.77
C ARG A 70 -11.60 0.44 -16.48
N SER A 71 -12.70 1.09 -16.05
CA SER A 71 -13.18 2.33 -16.66
C SER A 71 -12.28 3.54 -16.43
N VAL A 72 -11.52 3.56 -15.33
CA VAL A 72 -10.61 4.66 -14.98
C VAL A 72 -9.14 4.36 -15.28
N GLY A 73 -8.80 3.13 -15.68
CA GLY A 73 -7.42 2.65 -15.77
C GLY A 73 -6.51 3.53 -16.64
N ARG A 74 -6.99 3.99 -17.81
CA ARG A 74 -6.19 4.88 -18.67
C ARG A 74 -5.89 6.23 -18.01
N ILE A 75 -6.88 6.82 -17.36
CA ILE A 75 -6.72 8.12 -16.68
C ILE A 75 -5.82 7.95 -15.47
N SER A 76 -5.99 6.85 -14.72
CA SER A 76 -5.12 6.52 -13.58
C SER A 76 -3.64 6.44 -13.99
N VAL A 77 -3.33 5.79 -15.09
CA VAL A 77 -1.94 5.71 -15.60
C VAL A 77 -1.41 7.08 -15.99
N ILE A 78 -2.22 7.90 -16.69
CA ILE A 78 -1.80 9.25 -17.11
C ILE A 78 -1.53 10.16 -15.92
N ILE A 79 -2.21 9.97 -14.79
CA ILE A 79 -2.00 10.77 -13.57
C ILE A 79 -0.87 10.18 -12.73
N ALA A 80 -0.89 8.88 -12.46
CA ALA A 80 0.06 8.22 -11.58
C ALA A 80 1.52 8.32 -12.05
N LEU A 81 1.77 8.16 -13.36
CA LEU A 81 3.14 8.19 -13.86
C LEU A 81 3.84 9.53 -13.66
N PRO A 82 3.25 10.70 -14.06
CA PRO A 82 3.88 11.99 -13.79
C PRO A 82 3.97 12.32 -12.28
N GLU A 83 2.99 11.91 -11.49
CA GLU A 83 2.98 12.11 -10.05
C GLU A 83 4.12 11.33 -9.37
N SER A 84 4.20 10.01 -9.60
CA SER A 84 5.26 9.17 -9.05
C SER A 84 6.65 9.61 -9.51
N LEU A 85 6.83 9.92 -10.81
CA LEU A 85 8.10 10.40 -11.35
C LEU A 85 8.46 11.79 -10.79
N GLY A 86 7.49 12.69 -10.67
CA GLY A 86 7.70 14.00 -10.10
C GLY A 86 8.14 13.94 -8.66
N THR A 87 7.45 13.15 -7.82
CA THR A 87 7.81 12.93 -6.43
C THR A 87 9.19 12.27 -6.31
N LEU A 88 9.45 11.23 -7.10
CA LEU A 88 10.75 10.55 -7.12
C LEU A 88 11.88 11.53 -7.44
N LEU A 89 11.76 12.33 -8.48
CA LEU A 89 12.77 13.31 -8.86
C LEU A 89 13.00 14.36 -7.77
N ILE A 90 11.92 14.95 -7.24
CA ILE A 90 12.03 15.98 -6.20
C ILE A 90 12.73 15.40 -4.96
N VAL A 91 12.28 14.24 -4.47
CA VAL A 91 12.87 13.62 -3.27
C VAL A 91 14.31 13.20 -3.51
N TYR A 92 14.62 12.65 -4.69
CA TYR A 92 15.99 12.30 -5.06
C TYR A 92 16.93 13.51 -4.97
N PHE A 93 16.57 14.63 -5.61
CA PHE A 93 17.41 15.82 -5.56
C PHE A 93 17.52 16.42 -4.16
N VAL A 94 16.44 16.43 -3.39
CA VAL A 94 16.48 16.87 -1.99
C VAL A 94 17.41 15.97 -1.16
N ALA A 95 17.32 14.65 -1.29
CA ALA A 95 18.19 13.71 -0.59
C ALA A 95 19.67 13.93 -0.97
N GLN A 96 19.97 14.16 -2.25
CA GLN A 96 21.34 14.48 -2.71
C GLN A 96 21.86 15.77 -2.05
N THR A 97 21.04 16.81 -1.92
CA THR A 97 21.45 18.06 -1.25
C THR A 97 21.70 17.86 0.26
N LEU A 98 21.04 16.86 0.87
CA LEU A 98 21.25 16.47 2.27
C LEU A 98 22.47 15.54 2.46
N GLY A 99 23.19 15.18 1.39
CA GLY A 99 24.41 14.39 1.46
C GLY A 99 24.19 12.87 1.46
N PHE A 100 23.00 12.39 1.11
CA PHE A 100 22.75 10.96 0.95
C PHE A 100 23.49 10.40 -0.26
N SER A 101 23.89 9.12 -0.20
CA SER A 101 24.48 8.43 -1.35
C SER A 101 23.48 8.29 -2.50
N PHE A 102 23.98 7.94 -3.69
CA PHE A 102 23.12 7.70 -4.85
C PHE A 102 22.02 6.65 -4.55
N PHE A 103 22.41 5.51 -4.01
CA PHE A 103 21.45 4.45 -3.71
C PHE A 103 20.50 4.82 -2.58
N ASP A 104 20.98 5.43 -1.49
CA ASP A 104 20.11 5.88 -0.40
C ASP A 104 19.09 6.90 -0.87
N SER A 105 19.50 7.85 -1.74
CA SER A 105 18.63 8.83 -2.36
C SER A 105 17.57 8.19 -3.25
N MET A 106 17.95 7.19 -4.03
CA MET A 106 17.01 6.46 -4.90
C MET A 106 16.00 5.64 -4.10
N PHE A 107 16.45 4.89 -3.08
CA PHE A 107 15.56 4.13 -2.20
C PHE A 107 14.60 5.04 -1.43
N LEU A 108 15.12 6.16 -0.90
CA LEU A 108 14.30 7.14 -0.20
C LEU A 108 13.25 7.77 -1.14
N ALA A 109 13.69 8.17 -2.34
CA ALA A 109 12.80 8.76 -3.34
C ALA A 109 11.70 7.78 -3.77
N LEU A 110 12.05 6.51 -3.97
CA LEU A 110 11.08 5.47 -4.31
C LEU A 110 10.09 5.23 -3.16
N ALA A 111 10.58 5.13 -1.91
CA ALA A 111 9.73 4.96 -0.75
C ALA A 111 8.74 6.12 -0.55
N MET A 112 9.17 7.34 -0.82
CA MET A 112 8.33 8.55 -0.70
C MET A 112 7.38 8.75 -1.87
N SER A 113 7.57 8.05 -2.99
CA SER A 113 6.69 8.13 -4.16
C SER A 113 5.48 7.20 -4.10
N ILE A 114 5.35 6.43 -3.03
CA ILE A 114 4.26 5.45 -2.84
C ILE A 114 3.22 6.01 -1.88
N THR A 115 1.96 5.99 -2.30
CA THR A 115 0.82 6.37 -1.46
C THR A 115 0.32 5.17 -0.66
N SER A 116 0.04 5.37 0.65
CA SER A 116 -0.49 4.28 1.48
C SER A 116 -1.95 3.97 1.16
N THR A 117 -2.17 2.86 0.47
CA THR A 117 -3.51 2.35 0.11
C THR A 117 -4.39 2.16 1.34
N VAL A 118 -3.85 1.51 2.39
CA VAL A 118 -4.59 1.19 3.62
C VAL A 118 -5.06 2.46 4.35
N VAL A 119 -4.18 3.43 4.51
CA VAL A 119 -4.53 4.71 5.17
C VAL A 119 -5.57 5.47 4.36
N THR A 120 -5.36 5.57 3.05
CA THR A 120 -6.27 6.29 2.15
C THR A 120 -7.67 5.69 2.17
N VAL A 121 -7.78 4.37 2.03
CA VAL A 121 -9.09 3.70 2.06
C VAL A 121 -9.77 3.90 3.40
N ARG A 122 -9.03 3.75 4.50
CA ARG A 122 -9.62 3.93 5.84
C ARG A 122 -10.19 5.34 6.05
N ILE A 123 -9.48 6.36 5.60
CA ILE A 123 -9.97 7.74 5.65
C ILE A 123 -11.22 7.92 4.78
N LEU A 124 -11.23 7.36 3.57
CA LEU A 124 -12.38 7.44 2.66
C LEU A 124 -13.61 6.73 3.22
N GLU A 125 -13.42 5.60 3.92
CA GLU A 125 -14.51 4.92 4.65
C GLU A 125 -15.07 5.81 5.77
N GLU A 126 -14.20 6.39 6.60
CA GLU A 126 -14.62 7.27 7.69
C GLU A 126 -15.36 8.53 7.19
N LEU A 127 -15.00 9.03 6.02
CA LEU A 127 -15.67 10.15 5.35
C LEU A 127 -16.94 9.75 4.59
N GLY A 128 -17.24 8.45 4.47
CA GLY A 128 -18.37 7.94 3.71
C GLY A 128 -18.23 8.08 2.19
N MET A 129 -17.03 8.31 1.69
CA MET A 129 -16.72 8.60 0.27
C MET A 129 -16.33 7.36 -0.55
N ILE A 130 -16.38 6.17 0.03
CA ILE A 130 -15.87 4.94 -0.62
C ILE A 130 -16.58 4.62 -1.96
N LYS A 131 -17.82 5.05 -2.13
CA LYS A 131 -18.63 4.82 -3.34
C LYS A 131 -18.53 5.91 -4.39
N ASP A 132 -17.78 6.96 -4.15
CA ASP A 132 -17.64 8.10 -5.04
C ASP A 132 -16.81 7.75 -6.29
N LYS A 133 -17.08 8.45 -7.39
CA LYS A 133 -16.31 8.30 -8.62
C LYS A 133 -14.85 8.76 -8.46
N SER A 134 -14.63 9.80 -7.67
CA SER A 134 -13.30 10.31 -7.31
C SER A 134 -12.49 9.26 -6.54
N THR A 135 -13.11 8.54 -5.62
CA THR A 135 -12.47 7.43 -4.89
C THR A 135 -12.08 6.30 -5.84
N THR A 136 -12.94 5.96 -6.80
CA THR A 136 -12.60 4.94 -7.80
C THR A 136 -11.36 5.34 -8.62
N LEU A 137 -11.26 6.61 -9.01
CA LEU A 137 -10.10 7.13 -9.73
C LEU A 137 -8.84 7.12 -8.84
N LEU A 138 -8.95 7.62 -7.61
CA LEU A 138 -7.85 7.65 -6.64
C LEU A 138 -7.28 6.26 -6.38
N LEU A 139 -8.13 5.26 -6.14
CA LEU A 139 -7.70 3.89 -5.95
C LEU A 139 -7.06 3.31 -7.22
N GLY A 140 -7.54 3.69 -8.39
CA GLY A 140 -6.89 3.34 -9.65
C GLY A 140 -5.49 3.93 -9.78
N ILE A 141 -5.28 5.17 -9.34
CA ILE A 141 -3.97 5.84 -9.31
C ILE A 141 -3.03 5.08 -8.38
N ILE A 142 -3.45 4.84 -7.13
CA ILE A 142 -2.65 4.13 -6.12
C ILE A 142 -2.21 2.74 -6.61
N ILE A 143 -3.10 1.97 -7.25
CA ILE A 143 -2.75 0.66 -7.82
C ILE A 143 -1.66 0.78 -8.89
N VAL A 144 -1.72 1.80 -9.74
CA VAL A 144 -0.68 2.03 -10.74
C VAL A 144 0.64 2.42 -10.07
N GLU A 145 0.61 3.29 -9.07
CA GLU A 145 1.79 3.67 -8.27
C GLU A 145 2.43 2.44 -7.63
N ASP A 146 1.66 1.56 -7.01
CA ASP A 146 2.15 0.33 -6.39
C ASP A 146 2.86 -0.58 -7.42
N ILE A 147 2.28 -0.75 -8.62
CA ILE A 147 2.89 -1.55 -9.70
C ILE A 147 4.22 -0.91 -10.15
N VAL A 148 4.23 0.40 -10.36
CA VAL A 148 5.44 1.15 -10.76
C VAL A 148 6.52 1.03 -9.70
N ALA A 149 6.16 1.22 -8.44
CA ALA A 149 7.07 1.17 -7.31
C ALA A 149 7.70 -0.23 -7.12
N ILE A 150 6.90 -1.30 -7.17
CA ILE A 150 7.41 -2.68 -7.07
C ILE A 150 8.36 -2.97 -8.23
N SER A 151 8.02 -2.54 -9.44
CA SER A 151 8.85 -2.72 -10.62
C SER A 151 10.18 -1.95 -10.50
N ALA A 152 10.13 -0.70 -10.06
CA ALA A 152 11.30 0.14 -9.84
C ALA A 152 12.19 -0.39 -8.72
N LEU A 153 11.58 -0.87 -7.62
CA LEU A 153 12.30 -1.48 -6.51
C LEU A 153 13.06 -2.74 -6.95
N ALA A 154 12.42 -3.61 -7.74
CA ALA A 154 13.06 -4.81 -8.27
C ALA A 154 14.28 -4.48 -9.16
N VAL A 155 14.18 -3.43 -9.99
CA VAL A 155 15.30 -2.95 -10.81
C VAL A 155 16.40 -2.37 -9.93
N LEU A 156 16.04 -1.51 -8.97
CA LEU A 156 17.01 -0.84 -8.10
C LEU A 156 17.78 -1.85 -7.23
N GLN A 157 17.10 -2.85 -6.68
CA GLN A 157 17.73 -3.94 -5.92
C GLN A 157 18.69 -4.75 -6.80
N SER A 158 18.30 -5.05 -8.03
CA SER A 158 19.16 -5.78 -8.99
C SER A 158 20.47 -5.04 -9.27
N ILE A 159 20.41 -3.71 -9.36
CA ILE A 159 21.59 -2.86 -9.58
C ILE A 159 22.43 -2.75 -8.30
N ALA A 160 21.81 -2.58 -7.14
CA ALA A 160 22.49 -2.37 -5.87
C ALA A 160 23.28 -3.60 -5.40
N VAL A 161 22.85 -4.81 -5.75
CA VAL A 161 23.48 -6.09 -5.35
C VAL A 161 24.53 -6.57 -6.36
N SER A 162 24.61 -5.97 -7.55
CA SER A 162 25.58 -6.38 -8.58
C SER A 162 27.02 -6.08 -8.17
N PRO A 163 27.92 -7.09 -8.12
CA PRO A 163 29.35 -6.84 -7.89
C PRO A 163 29.88 -5.99 -9.05
N ALA A 164 30.58 -4.89 -8.74
CA ALA A 164 31.21 -3.97 -9.69
C ALA A 164 30.29 -2.95 -10.41
N GLY A 165 29.02 -2.77 -10.02
CA GLY A 165 28.16 -1.77 -10.66
C GLY A 165 27.83 -2.07 -12.14
N GLU A 166 28.12 -3.27 -12.62
CA GLU A 166 27.73 -3.70 -13.95
C GLU A 166 26.23 -3.97 -13.98
N VAL A 167 25.50 -3.08 -14.62
CA VAL A 167 24.06 -3.22 -14.84
C VAL A 167 23.83 -4.33 -15.85
N SER A 168 23.54 -5.54 -15.40
CA SER A 168 23.18 -6.64 -16.28
C SER A 168 21.75 -6.41 -16.81
N ILE A 169 21.66 -5.99 -18.07
CA ILE A 169 20.36 -5.84 -18.77
C ILE A 169 19.53 -7.13 -18.67
N LEU A 170 20.20 -8.29 -18.67
CA LEU A 170 19.55 -9.59 -18.54
C LEU A 170 18.89 -9.74 -17.15
N GLN A 171 19.57 -9.37 -16.06
CA GLN A 171 19.00 -9.45 -14.71
C GLN A 171 17.82 -8.50 -14.53
N ILE A 172 17.92 -7.28 -15.06
CA ILE A 172 16.81 -6.31 -15.05
C ILE A 172 15.61 -6.87 -15.81
N SER A 173 15.81 -7.40 -17.03
CA SER A 173 14.71 -7.95 -17.82
C SER A 173 14.08 -9.19 -17.18
N ILE A 174 14.86 -10.04 -16.51
CA ILE A 174 14.35 -11.17 -15.72
C ILE A 174 13.50 -10.65 -14.55
N SER A 175 13.99 -9.68 -13.79
CA SER A 175 13.27 -9.12 -12.63
C SER A 175 11.94 -8.50 -13.05
N ILE A 176 11.92 -7.69 -14.10
CA ILE A 176 10.69 -7.09 -14.65
C ILE A 176 9.74 -8.18 -15.15
N SER A 177 10.27 -9.24 -15.81
CA SER A 177 9.46 -10.35 -16.29
C SER A 177 8.81 -11.16 -15.17
N ILE A 178 9.54 -11.39 -14.07
CA ILE A 178 9.02 -12.09 -12.89
C ILE A 178 7.89 -11.26 -12.25
N VAL A 179 8.09 -9.96 -12.04
CA VAL A 179 7.06 -9.06 -11.47
C VAL A 179 5.85 -9.01 -12.41
N GLY A 180 6.05 -8.84 -13.71
CA GLY A 180 4.98 -8.83 -14.68
C GLY A 180 4.20 -10.15 -14.73
N ALA A 181 4.89 -11.30 -14.71
CA ALA A 181 4.27 -12.62 -14.67
C ALA A 181 3.48 -12.84 -13.37
N PHE A 182 4.01 -12.38 -12.23
CA PHE A 182 3.33 -12.45 -10.93
C PHE A 182 2.04 -11.64 -10.94
N ILE A 183 2.08 -10.37 -11.36
CA ILE A 183 0.89 -9.52 -11.47
C ILE A 183 -0.13 -10.11 -12.44
N ALA A 184 0.31 -10.55 -13.63
CA ALA A 184 -0.57 -11.18 -14.61
C ALA A 184 -1.23 -12.45 -14.04
N SER A 185 -0.47 -13.30 -13.34
CA SER A 185 -1.00 -14.52 -12.73
C SER A 185 -2.07 -14.22 -11.67
N ILE A 186 -1.84 -13.23 -10.81
CA ILE A 186 -2.84 -12.80 -9.81
C ILE A 186 -4.11 -12.27 -10.50
N LEU A 187 -3.97 -11.44 -11.52
CA LEU A 187 -5.12 -10.89 -12.24
C LEU A 187 -5.91 -11.99 -12.98
N ILE A 188 -5.23 -12.93 -13.63
CA ILE A 188 -5.88 -14.04 -14.34
C ILE A 188 -6.54 -15.01 -13.36
N LEU A 189 -5.83 -15.42 -12.32
CA LEU A 189 -6.36 -16.31 -11.30
C LEU A 189 -7.52 -15.65 -10.55
N GLY A 190 -7.34 -14.41 -10.11
CA GLY A 190 -8.37 -13.63 -9.42
C GLY A 190 -9.63 -13.48 -10.27
N SER A 191 -9.50 -13.08 -11.54
CA SER A 191 -10.65 -12.88 -12.42
C SER A 191 -11.39 -14.16 -12.80
N LYS A 192 -10.72 -15.32 -12.85
CA LYS A 192 -11.33 -16.60 -13.24
C LYS A 192 -11.76 -17.47 -12.06
N PHE A 193 -10.94 -17.51 -10.98
CA PHE A 193 -11.19 -18.42 -9.87
C PHE A 193 -12.15 -17.82 -8.83
N ILE A 194 -11.99 -16.55 -8.48
CA ILE A 194 -12.79 -15.94 -7.41
C ILE A 194 -14.29 -15.94 -7.73
N PRO A 195 -14.77 -15.53 -8.93
CA PRO A 195 -16.19 -15.59 -9.25
C PRO A 195 -16.74 -17.02 -9.17
N ASN A 196 -15.99 -18.00 -9.70
CA ASN A 196 -16.43 -19.40 -9.69
C ASN A 196 -16.53 -19.98 -8.26
N VAL A 197 -15.64 -19.58 -7.37
CA VAL A 197 -15.67 -20.02 -5.95
C VAL A 197 -16.84 -19.38 -5.22
N ILE A 198 -17.05 -18.07 -5.41
CA ILE A 198 -18.16 -17.33 -4.79
C ILE A 198 -19.52 -17.87 -5.27
N ASP A 199 -19.69 -18.11 -6.57
CA ASP A 199 -20.91 -18.68 -7.14
C ASP A 199 -21.19 -20.11 -6.61
N LYS A 200 -20.13 -20.88 -6.37
CA LYS A 200 -20.26 -22.26 -5.84
C LYS A 200 -20.64 -22.27 -4.35
N ILE A 201 -20.12 -21.31 -3.58
CA ILE A 201 -20.47 -21.13 -2.16
C ILE A 201 -21.88 -20.53 -2.02
N GLY A 202 -22.21 -19.53 -2.83
CA GLY A 202 -23.54 -18.89 -2.83
C GLY A 202 -24.67 -19.86 -3.17
N LYS A 203 -24.48 -20.75 -4.13
CA LYS A 203 -25.43 -21.80 -4.49
C LYS A 203 -25.57 -22.94 -3.46
N SER A 204 -24.63 -23.04 -2.53
CA SER A 204 -24.67 -24.07 -1.46
C SER A 204 -25.51 -23.62 -0.25
N ASN A 205 -25.96 -22.37 -0.20
CA ASN A 205 -26.70 -21.80 0.94
C ASN A 205 -28.23 -21.69 0.69
N ASP A 206 -28.71 -22.22 -0.43
CA ASP A 206 -30.16 -22.27 -0.76
C ASP A 206 -30.79 -23.62 -0.34
N TYR A 207 -30.48 -24.11 0.87
CA TYR A 207 -31.20 -25.21 1.52
C TYR A 207 -31.59 -24.83 2.94
#